data_83a0d92637db4d2fa7becb22bc7038f6
#
_entry.id   83a0d92637db4d2fa7becb22bc7038f6
#
_cell.length_a   1.000
_cell.length_b   1.000
_cell.length_c   1.000
_cell.angle_alpha   90.00
_cell.angle_beta   90.00
_cell.angle_gamma   90.00
#
_symmetry.space_group_name_H-M   'P 1'
#
loop_
_entity.id
_entity.type
_entity.pdbx_description
1 polymer ?
#
loop_
_entity_poly.entity_id
_entity_poly.type
_entity_poly.pdbx_seq_one_letter_code
_entity_poly.pdbx_strand_id
1 'polypeptide(L)'
;MKAVLAIALVAALAIPGCERTNDRTLQGWVEADLVFVSPDEQGRIERLKVREGDHVMRGAPLFALDDDLQKADVVVKEAALANAQQAFDRAKELLSTAAGTRKTYDDAEAAFRQAKANLDWSQTRLARRNGSSPADGVIQQIYFRPGETVPPGRAVLSLLPPGNLKIRFFAPETLLSSIHYGQTVQVSCDGCAAGLTATVTFIASSAEYTPPVIYSLEERAKLVYLVEAHPAQPENFRVGQPVTVTLPNEAGS
;
A
#
# COMPACT_ATOMS: atom_id res chain seq x y z
N MET A 1 41.90 -31.12 -60.30
CA MET A 1 40.50 -30.62 -60.31
C MET A 1 39.54 -31.42 -59.39
N LYS A 2 39.94 -32.50 -58.71
CA LYS A 2 39.02 -33.26 -57.80
C LYS A 2 39.12 -32.90 -56.32
N ALA A 3 40.16 -32.13 -55.90
CA ALA A 3 40.33 -31.71 -54.50
C ALA A 3 39.65 -30.42 -54.11
N VAL A 4 39.29 -29.55 -55.07
CA VAL A 4 38.65 -28.25 -54.78
C VAL A 4 37.13 -28.38 -54.58
N LEU A 5 36.54 -29.47 -55.10
CA LEU A 5 35.08 -29.73 -54.99
C LEU A 5 34.66 -30.28 -53.60
N ALA A 6 35.58 -30.85 -52.82
CA ALA A 6 35.30 -31.42 -51.51
C ALA A 6 35.32 -30.35 -50.38
N ILE A 7 35.98 -29.22 -50.57
CA ILE A 7 36.06 -28.16 -49.55
C ILE A 7 34.79 -27.25 -49.60
N ALA A 8 34.14 -27.14 -50.74
CA ALA A 8 32.91 -26.36 -50.89
C ALA A 8 31.67 -26.97 -50.23
N LEU A 9 31.70 -28.28 -49.96
CA LEU A 9 30.53 -29.00 -49.40
C LEU A 9 30.45 -28.98 -47.88
N VAL A 10 31.58 -28.66 -47.18
CA VAL A 10 31.63 -28.63 -45.70
C VAL A 10 31.31 -27.24 -45.13
N ALA A 11 31.37 -26.19 -45.95
CA ALA A 11 31.08 -24.81 -45.53
C ALA A 11 29.58 -24.47 -45.44
N ALA A 12 28.69 -25.35 -45.91
CA ALA A 12 27.23 -25.10 -45.97
C ALA A 12 26.43 -25.56 -44.74
N LEU A 13 27.08 -26.12 -43.68
CA LEU A 13 26.36 -26.64 -42.48
C LEU A 13 26.48 -25.75 -41.21
N ALA A 14 27.07 -24.57 -41.30
CA ALA A 14 27.09 -23.62 -40.17
C ALA A 14 26.02 -22.54 -40.39
N ILE A 15 24.73 -22.93 -40.48
CA ILE A 15 23.62 -21.98 -40.26
C ILE A 15 23.53 -21.82 -38.74
N PRO A 16 23.86 -20.64 -38.16
CA PRO A 16 23.51 -20.38 -36.78
C PRO A 16 21.97 -20.52 -36.68
N GLY A 17 21.52 -21.51 -35.88
CA GLY A 17 20.12 -21.66 -35.55
C GLY A 17 19.63 -20.32 -35.04
N CYS A 18 18.69 -19.70 -35.72
CA CYS A 18 17.88 -18.61 -35.15
C CYS A 18 17.32 -19.13 -33.84
N GLU A 19 17.86 -18.68 -32.74
CA GLU A 19 17.27 -18.89 -31.42
C GLU A 19 15.85 -18.30 -31.51
N ARG A 20 14.86 -19.17 -31.58
CA ARG A 20 13.46 -18.76 -31.50
C ARG A 20 13.33 -18.05 -30.18
N THR A 21 13.27 -16.74 -30.21
CA THR A 21 12.77 -15.95 -29.09
C THR A 21 11.45 -16.56 -28.67
N ASN A 22 11.41 -17.06 -27.44
CA ASN A 22 10.21 -17.69 -26.93
C ASN A 22 9.19 -16.55 -26.79
N ASP A 23 8.26 -16.40 -27.76
CA ASP A 23 7.25 -15.34 -27.81
C ASP A 23 6.39 -15.22 -26.54
N ARG A 24 6.53 -16.18 -25.61
CA ARG A 24 5.81 -16.24 -24.34
C ARG A 24 6.56 -15.67 -23.14
N THR A 25 7.73 -15.08 -23.37
CA THR A 25 8.49 -14.35 -22.32
C THR A 25 8.25 -12.86 -22.42
N LEU A 26 7.73 -12.28 -21.35
CA LEU A 26 7.35 -10.88 -21.26
C LEU A 26 8.23 -10.18 -20.23
N GLN A 27 8.65 -8.97 -20.54
CA GLN A 27 9.41 -8.14 -19.59
C GLN A 27 8.46 -7.38 -18.67
N GLY A 28 8.82 -7.31 -17.41
CA GLY A 28 8.05 -6.61 -16.39
C GLY A 28 8.93 -6.06 -15.26
N TRP A 29 8.31 -5.53 -14.26
CA TRP A 29 8.97 -5.04 -13.05
C TRP A 29 8.09 -5.26 -11.82
N VAL A 30 8.72 -5.24 -10.67
CA VAL A 30 8.04 -5.31 -9.38
C VAL A 30 7.61 -3.92 -8.96
N GLU A 31 6.34 -3.74 -8.66
CA GLU A 31 5.75 -2.52 -8.13
C GLU A 31 5.13 -2.76 -6.76
N ALA A 32 4.91 -1.69 -6.00
CA ALA A 32 4.32 -1.76 -4.68
C ALA A 32 3.22 -0.72 -4.50
N ASP A 33 2.09 -1.13 -3.96
CA ASP A 33 1.05 -0.22 -3.49
C ASP A 33 1.35 0.17 -2.03
N LEU A 34 2.01 1.32 -1.86
CA LEU A 34 2.42 1.80 -0.56
C LEU A 34 1.23 2.35 0.23
N VAL A 35 1.24 2.09 1.53
CA VAL A 35 0.31 2.72 2.48
C VAL A 35 0.99 3.93 3.09
N PHE A 36 0.40 5.11 2.89
CA PHE A 36 0.90 6.37 3.41
C PHE A 36 0.28 6.67 4.77
N VAL A 37 1.12 6.93 5.78
CA VAL A 37 0.67 7.27 7.13
C VAL A 37 0.85 8.77 7.36
N SER A 38 -0.27 9.46 7.54
CA SER A 38 -0.36 10.91 7.72
C SER A 38 -1.10 11.27 9.00
N PRO A 39 -0.84 12.43 9.61
CA PRO A 39 -1.65 12.91 10.71
C PRO A 39 -2.98 13.52 10.21
N ASP A 40 -4.01 13.43 11.06
CA ASP A 40 -5.32 14.04 10.80
C ASP A 40 -5.32 15.57 11.03
N GLU A 41 -4.47 16.04 11.93
CA GLU A 41 -4.31 17.45 12.29
C GLU A 41 -2.86 17.90 12.15
N GLN A 42 -2.66 19.17 11.85
CA GLN A 42 -1.32 19.77 11.82
C GLN A 42 -0.59 19.57 13.15
N GLY A 43 0.70 19.23 13.07
CA GLY A 43 1.55 19.11 14.25
C GLY A 43 3.03 19.09 13.93
N ARG A 44 3.84 19.48 14.92
CA ARG A 44 5.29 19.32 14.84
C ARG A 44 5.64 17.89 15.26
N ILE A 45 6.49 17.22 14.49
CA ILE A 45 7.02 15.90 14.89
C ILE A 45 7.94 16.08 16.09
N GLU A 46 7.58 15.48 17.20
CA GLU A 46 8.42 15.42 18.38
C GLU A 46 9.42 14.26 18.26
N ARG A 47 8.94 13.09 17.88
CA ARG A 47 9.76 11.86 17.78
C ARG A 47 9.30 10.97 16.64
N LEU A 48 10.28 10.36 15.96
CA LEU A 48 10.09 9.18 15.13
C LEU A 48 10.50 7.95 15.94
N LYS A 49 9.67 6.91 15.92
CA LYS A 49 9.89 5.67 16.67
C LYS A 49 10.38 4.53 15.79
N VAL A 50 10.52 4.78 14.49
CA VAL A 50 10.91 3.81 13.46
C VAL A 50 11.94 4.42 12.52
N ARG A 51 12.63 3.54 11.79
CA ARG A 51 13.58 3.87 10.72
C ARG A 51 13.14 3.21 9.41
N GLU A 52 13.66 3.69 8.29
CA GLU A 52 13.51 3.03 7.01
C GLU A 52 14.11 1.62 7.06
N GLY A 53 13.36 0.63 6.55
CA GLY A 53 13.70 -0.79 6.63
C GLY A 53 13.16 -1.53 7.87
N ASP A 54 12.63 -0.83 8.87
CA ASP A 54 12.06 -1.50 10.05
C ASP A 54 10.79 -2.26 9.71
N HIS A 55 10.66 -3.47 10.29
CA HIS A 55 9.44 -4.27 10.25
C HIS A 55 8.52 -3.83 11.39
N VAL A 56 7.29 -3.51 11.09
CA VAL A 56 6.29 -3.08 12.06
C VAL A 56 5.04 -3.93 11.97
N MET A 57 4.39 -4.14 13.10
CA MET A 57 3.08 -4.78 13.19
C MET A 57 1.97 -3.72 13.18
N ARG A 58 0.78 -4.11 12.81
CA ARG A 58 -0.42 -3.29 12.93
C ARG A 58 -0.57 -2.74 14.36
N GLY A 59 -0.80 -1.45 14.49
CA GLY A 59 -0.90 -0.76 15.78
C GLY A 59 0.44 -0.34 16.40
N ALA A 60 1.59 -0.75 15.84
CA ALA A 60 2.90 -0.31 16.31
C ALA A 60 3.04 1.21 16.22
N PRO A 61 3.61 1.88 17.25
CA PRO A 61 3.78 3.32 17.24
C PRO A 61 4.88 3.74 16.27
N LEU A 62 4.56 4.67 15.35
CA LEU A 62 5.46 5.13 14.28
C LEU A 62 6.08 6.49 14.58
N PHE A 63 5.27 7.46 14.98
CA PHE A 63 5.71 8.81 15.30
C PHE A 63 4.82 9.42 16.39
N ALA A 64 5.33 10.45 17.04
CA ALA A 64 4.58 11.29 17.97
C ALA A 64 4.68 12.75 17.54
N LEU A 65 3.56 13.44 17.55
CA LEU A 65 3.46 14.88 17.38
C LEU A 65 3.48 15.56 18.76
N ASP A 66 3.88 16.83 18.77
CA ASP A 66 3.75 17.70 19.93
C ASP A 66 2.29 17.72 20.41
N ASP A 67 2.05 17.33 21.65
CA ASP A 67 0.72 17.08 22.23
C ASP A 67 0.43 17.93 23.50
N ASP A 68 1.29 18.89 23.83
CA ASP A 68 1.18 19.67 25.05
C ASP A 68 -0.16 20.41 25.17
N LEU A 69 -0.62 21.03 24.07
CA LEU A 69 -1.91 21.72 24.02
C LEU A 69 -3.08 20.76 24.20
N GLN A 70 -3.02 19.57 23.62
CA GLN A 70 -4.08 18.56 23.73
C GLN A 70 -4.13 17.98 25.14
N LYS A 71 -2.99 17.76 25.78
CA LYS A 71 -2.93 17.36 27.20
C LYS A 71 -3.57 18.40 28.11
N ALA A 72 -3.23 19.66 27.91
CA ALA A 72 -3.83 20.76 28.67
C ALA A 72 -5.34 20.85 28.48
N ASP A 73 -5.83 20.68 27.23
CA ASP A 73 -7.28 20.66 26.95
C ASP A 73 -7.99 19.48 27.65
N VAL A 74 -7.40 18.29 27.65
CA VAL A 74 -7.94 17.12 28.39
C VAL A 74 -8.12 17.45 29.87
N VAL A 75 -7.11 18.05 30.52
CA VAL A 75 -7.18 18.43 31.95
C VAL A 75 -8.33 19.42 32.21
N VAL A 76 -8.54 20.40 31.31
CA VAL A 76 -9.65 21.33 31.41
C VAL A 76 -11.01 20.62 31.28
N LYS A 77 -11.14 19.67 30.35
CA LYS A 77 -12.39 18.90 30.17
C LYS A 77 -12.66 17.93 31.31
N GLU A 78 -11.62 17.34 31.89
CA GLU A 78 -11.74 16.52 33.10
C GLU A 78 -12.29 17.33 34.29
N ALA A 79 -11.78 18.53 34.50
CA ALA A 79 -12.31 19.43 35.56
C ALA A 79 -13.77 19.82 35.30
N ALA A 80 -14.13 20.11 34.05
CA ALA A 80 -15.50 20.42 33.66
C ALA A 80 -16.46 19.25 33.90
N LEU A 81 -16.02 18.04 33.53
CA LEU A 81 -16.79 16.80 33.79
C LEU A 81 -17.00 16.58 35.30
N ALA A 82 -15.95 16.73 36.10
CA ALA A 82 -16.05 16.58 37.56
C ALA A 82 -17.08 17.57 38.18
N ASN A 83 -17.08 18.83 37.73
CA ASN A 83 -18.05 19.82 38.18
C ASN A 83 -19.49 19.45 37.76
N ALA A 84 -19.67 19.04 36.50
CA ALA A 84 -20.99 18.64 35.97
C ALA A 84 -21.53 17.38 36.68
N GLN A 85 -20.65 16.40 36.95
CA GLN A 85 -20.99 15.21 37.72
C GLN A 85 -21.50 15.56 39.13
N GLN A 86 -20.77 16.42 39.86
CA GLN A 86 -21.19 16.85 41.19
C GLN A 86 -22.53 17.61 41.17
N ALA A 87 -22.79 18.42 40.13
CA ALA A 87 -24.04 19.13 39.97
C ALA A 87 -25.20 18.15 39.70
N PHE A 88 -24.98 17.16 38.86
CA PHE A 88 -25.93 16.09 38.56
C PHE A 88 -26.26 15.25 39.80
N ASP A 89 -25.24 14.84 40.56
CA ASP A 89 -25.43 14.03 41.76
C ASP A 89 -26.26 14.80 42.82
N ARG A 90 -25.97 16.10 43.05
CA ARG A 90 -26.80 16.97 43.93
C ARG A 90 -28.21 17.08 43.41
N ALA A 91 -28.43 17.34 42.12
CA ALA A 91 -29.79 17.46 41.56
C ALA A 91 -30.59 16.17 41.69
N LYS A 92 -29.92 15.00 41.52
CA LYS A 92 -30.49 13.66 41.70
C LYS A 92 -30.93 13.44 43.15
N GLU A 93 -30.08 13.80 44.10
CA GLU A 93 -30.39 13.68 45.54
C GLU A 93 -31.58 14.60 45.96
N LEU A 94 -31.54 15.85 45.53
CA LEU A 94 -32.64 16.81 45.82
C LEU A 94 -33.97 16.35 45.20
N LEU A 95 -33.96 15.79 44.00
CA LEU A 95 -35.15 15.25 43.37
C LEU A 95 -35.68 14.03 44.15
N SER A 96 -34.80 13.14 44.67
CA SER A 96 -35.19 11.97 45.44
C SER A 96 -35.85 12.31 46.76
N THR A 97 -35.47 13.45 47.36
CA THR A 97 -36.01 13.97 48.62
C THR A 97 -37.18 14.94 48.44
N ALA A 98 -37.70 15.10 47.18
CA ALA A 98 -38.73 16.08 46.79
C ALA A 98 -38.34 17.56 47.07
N ALA A 99 -37.05 17.84 47.30
CA ALA A 99 -36.54 19.19 47.52
C ALA A 99 -36.06 19.87 46.22
N GLY A 100 -36.00 19.12 45.08
CA GLY A 100 -35.62 19.59 43.77
C GLY A 100 -36.74 19.47 42.74
N THR A 101 -36.54 20.11 41.58
CA THR A 101 -37.49 20.01 40.44
C THR A 101 -37.00 19.02 39.39
N ARG A 102 -37.93 18.43 38.65
CA ARG A 102 -37.59 17.55 37.50
C ARG A 102 -36.73 18.30 36.46
N LYS A 103 -37.09 19.58 36.23
CA LYS A 103 -36.35 20.43 35.29
C LYS A 103 -34.87 20.55 35.70
N THR A 104 -34.58 20.85 36.98
CA THR A 104 -33.21 21.01 37.48
C THR A 104 -32.38 19.70 37.32
N TYR A 105 -33.04 18.57 37.54
CA TYR A 105 -32.43 17.25 37.31
C TYR A 105 -32.12 17.04 35.82
N ASP A 106 -33.08 17.27 34.93
CA ASP A 106 -32.92 17.07 33.49
C ASP A 106 -31.85 18.01 32.91
N ASP A 107 -31.80 19.28 33.36
CA ASP A 107 -30.73 20.24 32.96
C ASP A 107 -29.35 19.78 33.43
N ALA A 108 -29.23 19.31 34.67
CA ALA A 108 -27.94 18.82 35.22
C ALA A 108 -27.51 17.54 34.53
N GLU A 109 -28.42 16.61 34.22
CA GLU A 109 -28.12 15.40 33.45
C GLU A 109 -27.63 15.74 32.04
N ALA A 110 -28.28 16.69 31.36
CA ALA A 110 -27.84 17.15 30.04
C ALA A 110 -26.44 17.77 30.06
N ALA A 111 -26.15 18.62 31.08
CA ALA A 111 -24.84 19.22 31.26
C ALA A 111 -23.74 18.16 31.53
N PHE A 112 -24.02 17.15 32.35
CA PHE A 112 -23.11 16.05 32.59
C PHE A 112 -22.81 15.25 31.33
N ARG A 113 -23.83 14.86 30.55
CA ARG A 113 -23.63 14.14 29.28
C ARG A 113 -22.83 14.98 28.27
N GLN A 114 -23.08 16.29 28.21
CA GLN A 114 -22.32 17.19 27.34
C GLN A 114 -20.83 17.28 27.76
N ALA A 115 -20.56 17.42 29.08
CA ALA A 115 -19.19 17.47 29.58
C ALA A 115 -18.43 16.18 29.31
N LYS A 116 -19.10 15.03 29.45
CA LYS A 116 -18.52 13.70 29.13
C LYS A 116 -18.17 13.59 27.65
N ALA A 117 -19.09 13.94 26.76
CA ALA A 117 -18.83 13.92 25.33
C ALA A 117 -17.68 14.84 24.90
N ASN A 118 -17.56 16.02 25.55
CA ASN A 118 -16.44 16.94 25.30
C ASN A 118 -15.09 16.33 25.75
N LEU A 119 -15.06 15.65 26.88
CA LEU A 119 -13.85 14.95 27.34
C LEU A 119 -13.47 13.82 26.38
N ASP A 120 -14.42 12.97 25.99
CA ASP A 120 -14.18 11.84 25.05
C ASP A 120 -13.61 12.37 23.71
N TRP A 121 -14.13 13.50 23.23
CA TRP A 121 -13.62 14.15 22.01
C TRP A 121 -12.18 14.65 22.18
N SER A 122 -11.86 15.30 23.31
CA SER A 122 -10.54 15.84 23.63
C SER A 122 -9.51 14.70 23.77
N GLN A 123 -9.87 13.62 24.46
CA GLN A 123 -9.03 12.41 24.58
C GLN A 123 -8.75 11.75 23.23
N THR A 124 -9.75 11.70 22.36
CA THR A 124 -9.59 11.16 20.99
C THR A 124 -8.58 12.01 20.19
N ARG A 125 -8.67 13.35 20.29
CA ARG A 125 -7.70 14.25 19.63
C ARG A 125 -6.30 14.06 20.17
N LEU A 126 -6.14 13.88 21.48
CA LEU A 126 -4.85 13.59 22.10
C LEU A 126 -4.28 12.25 21.60
N ALA A 127 -5.09 11.20 21.56
CA ALA A 127 -4.67 9.89 21.08
C ALA A 127 -4.16 9.95 19.62
N ARG A 128 -4.82 10.75 18.76
CA ARG A 128 -4.44 10.95 17.34
C ARG A 128 -3.12 11.71 17.13
N ARG A 129 -2.53 12.27 18.21
CA ARG A 129 -1.17 12.82 18.15
C ARG A 129 -0.10 11.74 17.99
N ASN A 130 -0.44 10.49 18.24
CA ASN A 130 0.45 9.35 18.04
C ASN A 130 0.04 8.60 16.76
N GLY A 131 0.87 8.66 15.74
CA GLY A 131 0.71 7.86 14.54
C GLY A 131 1.05 6.41 14.80
N SER A 132 0.17 5.49 14.40
CA SER A 132 0.37 4.04 14.50
C SER A 132 0.24 3.37 13.14
N SER A 133 0.84 2.17 13.00
CA SER A 133 0.79 1.42 11.75
C SER A 133 -0.62 0.88 11.49
N PRO A 134 -1.22 1.13 10.31
CA PRO A 134 -2.52 0.58 9.95
C PRO A 134 -2.47 -0.91 9.57
N ALA A 135 -1.28 -1.45 9.25
CA ALA A 135 -1.07 -2.83 8.81
C ALA A 135 0.32 -3.33 9.23
N ASP A 136 0.54 -4.63 9.12
CA ASP A 136 1.88 -5.21 9.19
C ASP A 136 2.66 -4.83 7.92
N GLY A 137 3.97 -4.61 8.04
CA GLY A 137 4.78 -4.27 6.85
C GLY A 137 6.16 -3.73 7.18
N VAL A 138 6.82 -3.21 6.14
CA VAL A 138 8.16 -2.62 6.21
C VAL A 138 8.07 -1.13 5.91
N ILE A 139 8.72 -0.32 6.75
CA ILE A 139 8.83 1.13 6.51
C ILE A 139 9.71 1.36 5.27
N GLN A 140 9.14 1.95 4.23
CA GLN A 140 9.86 2.20 2.97
C GLN A 140 10.58 3.53 2.97
N GLN A 141 9.88 4.59 3.39
CA GLN A 141 10.44 5.94 3.34
C GLN A 141 9.85 6.81 4.44
N ILE A 142 10.68 7.70 4.98
CA ILE A 142 10.32 8.72 5.96
C ILE A 142 10.48 10.10 5.31
N TYR A 143 9.38 10.83 5.20
CA TYR A 143 9.31 12.12 4.49
C TYR A 143 9.58 13.32 5.37
N PHE A 144 9.36 13.21 6.69
CA PHE A 144 9.53 14.30 7.66
C PHE A 144 10.41 13.88 8.83
N ARG A 145 11.12 14.84 9.38
CA ARG A 145 12.09 14.65 10.48
C ARG A 145 11.56 15.23 11.79
N PRO A 146 12.08 14.81 12.96
CA PRO A 146 11.80 15.49 14.24
C PRO A 146 12.10 16.99 14.17
N GLY A 147 11.18 17.79 14.70
CA GLY A 147 11.22 19.24 14.64
C GLY A 147 10.45 19.88 13.48
N GLU A 148 10.14 19.12 12.42
CA GLU A 148 9.37 19.62 11.29
C GLU A 148 7.85 19.61 11.57
N THR A 149 7.14 20.58 10.97
CA THR A 149 5.69 20.67 11.06
C THR A 149 5.04 20.00 9.86
N VAL A 150 4.14 19.06 10.12
CA VAL A 150 3.40 18.30 9.09
C VAL A 150 1.98 18.83 8.99
N PRO A 151 1.52 19.23 7.79
CA PRO A 151 0.12 19.54 7.53
C PRO A 151 -0.77 18.29 7.58
N PRO A 152 -2.10 18.44 7.79
CA PRO A 152 -3.05 17.33 7.70
C PRO A 152 -2.98 16.64 6.32
N GLY A 153 -3.07 15.31 6.31
CA GLY A 153 -3.08 14.53 5.07
C GLY A 153 -1.73 14.39 4.35
N ARG A 154 -0.66 15.03 4.81
CA ARG A 154 0.69 14.80 4.27
C ARG A 154 1.32 13.59 4.95
N ALA A 155 1.79 12.65 4.14
CA ALA A 155 2.42 11.45 4.64
C ALA A 155 3.71 11.78 5.42
N VAL A 156 3.80 11.29 6.66
CA VAL A 156 5.04 11.32 7.47
C VAL A 156 5.98 10.21 7.00
N LEU A 157 5.43 9.06 6.68
CA LEU A 157 6.17 7.90 6.19
C LEU A 157 5.29 7.03 5.29
N SER A 158 5.91 6.11 4.55
CA SER A 158 5.24 5.08 3.77
C SER A 158 5.59 3.69 4.29
N LEU A 159 4.59 2.81 4.24
CA LEU A 159 4.64 1.42 4.68
C LEU A 159 4.36 0.52 3.48
N LEU A 160 5.10 -0.58 3.36
CA LEU A 160 4.85 -1.64 2.40
C LEU A 160 4.34 -2.88 3.14
N PRO A 161 3.03 -3.17 3.07
CA PRO A 161 2.49 -4.47 3.49
C PRO A 161 2.98 -5.59 2.55
N PRO A 162 3.26 -6.80 3.06
CA PRO A 162 3.78 -7.90 2.23
C PRO A 162 2.87 -8.26 1.04
N GLY A 163 1.56 -8.18 1.22
CA GLY A 163 0.57 -8.48 0.17
C GLY A 163 0.41 -7.41 -0.90
N ASN A 164 1.08 -6.26 -0.78
CA ASN A 164 0.94 -5.13 -1.69
C ASN A 164 2.04 -5.08 -2.78
N LEU A 165 2.91 -6.10 -2.84
CA LEU A 165 3.82 -6.27 -3.97
C LEU A 165 3.09 -6.90 -5.14
N LYS A 166 3.31 -6.34 -6.32
CA LYS A 166 2.77 -6.85 -7.57
C LYS A 166 3.82 -6.81 -8.67
N ILE A 167 3.70 -7.71 -9.60
CA ILE A 167 4.50 -7.78 -10.81
C ILE A 167 3.65 -7.19 -11.92
N ARG A 168 4.16 -6.12 -12.55
CA ARG A 168 3.53 -5.48 -13.71
C ARG A 168 4.31 -5.84 -14.97
N PHE A 169 3.58 -6.27 -15.98
CA PHE A 169 4.16 -6.57 -17.29
C PHE A 169 3.16 -6.23 -18.39
N PHE A 170 3.67 -6.06 -19.60
CA PHE A 170 2.86 -5.76 -20.76
C PHE A 170 2.74 -6.98 -21.66
N ALA A 171 1.52 -7.36 -21.96
CA ALA A 171 1.19 -8.45 -22.87
C ALA A 171 0.77 -7.91 -24.24
N PRO A 172 1.40 -8.34 -25.33
CA PRO A 172 0.91 -8.02 -26.69
C PRO A 172 -0.51 -8.56 -26.91
N GLU A 173 -1.29 -7.89 -27.76
CA GLU A 173 -2.67 -8.29 -28.11
C GLU A 173 -2.74 -9.77 -28.54
N THR A 174 -1.73 -10.25 -29.26
CA THR A 174 -1.66 -11.63 -29.76
C THR A 174 -1.61 -12.70 -28.66
N LEU A 175 -1.11 -12.34 -27.47
CA LEU A 175 -1.04 -13.24 -26.31
C LEU A 175 -2.17 -13.04 -25.31
N LEU A 176 -2.98 -11.99 -25.46
CA LEU A 176 -4.01 -11.63 -24.48
C LEU A 176 -5.03 -12.73 -24.27
N SER A 177 -5.41 -13.43 -25.35
CA SER A 177 -6.36 -14.56 -25.27
C SER A 177 -5.86 -15.77 -24.47
N SER A 178 -4.53 -15.88 -24.27
CA SER A 178 -3.91 -16.94 -23.49
C SER A 178 -3.65 -16.56 -22.02
N ILE A 179 -4.00 -15.34 -21.62
CA ILE A 179 -3.82 -14.85 -20.25
C ILE A 179 -5.18 -14.75 -19.57
N HIS A 180 -5.32 -15.41 -18.43
CA HIS A 180 -6.58 -15.49 -17.71
C HIS A 180 -6.40 -15.04 -16.25
N TYR A 181 -7.44 -14.44 -15.68
CA TYR A 181 -7.50 -14.13 -14.27
C TYR A 181 -7.33 -15.40 -13.42
N GLY A 182 -6.48 -15.34 -12.40
CA GLY A 182 -6.16 -16.49 -11.54
C GLY A 182 -5.11 -17.46 -12.13
N GLN A 183 -4.62 -17.20 -13.35
CA GLN A 183 -3.58 -18.01 -13.96
C GLN A 183 -2.24 -17.84 -13.25
N THR A 184 -1.52 -18.94 -13.02
CA THR A 184 -0.16 -18.92 -12.49
C THR A 184 0.83 -18.74 -13.62
N VAL A 185 1.72 -17.79 -13.49
CA VAL A 185 2.84 -17.50 -14.39
C VAL A 185 4.17 -17.73 -13.68
N GLN A 186 5.20 -18.13 -14.44
CA GLN A 186 6.55 -18.24 -13.91
C GLN A 186 7.24 -16.88 -13.95
N VAL A 187 8.01 -16.59 -12.92
CA VAL A 187 8.75 -15.33 -12.82
C VAL A 187 10.21 -15.63 -12.57
N SER A 188 11.07 -14.95 -13.29
CA SER A 188 12.51 -15.02 -13.11
C SER A 188 13.11 -13.62 -13.07
N CYS A 189 14.22 -13.46 -12.37
CA CYS A 189 14.99 -12.24 -12.28
C CYS A 189 16.47 -12.58 -12.06
N ASP A 190 17.35 -11.63 -12.37
CA ASP A 190 18.80 -11.82 -12.18
C ASP A 190 19.11 -12.00 -10.69
N GLY A 191 19.76 -13.12 -10.36
CA GLY A 191 20.10 -13.46 -8.97
C GLY A 191 18.97 -14.00 -8.11
N CYS A 192 17.77 -14.20 -8.66
CA CYS A 192 16.65 -14.80 -7.95
C CYS A 192 16.75 -16.33 -7.87
N ALA A 193 16.06 -16.91 -6.87
CA ALA A 193 15.89 -18.35 -6.81
C ALA A 193 15.07 -18.85 -8.01
N ALA A 194 15.31 -20.08 -8.43
CA ALA A 194 14.51 -20.70 -9.48
C ALA A 194 13.10 -21.09 -8.96
N GLY A 195 12.12 -21.13 -9.87
CA GLY A 195 10.77 -21.61 -9.54
C GLY A 195 9.86 -20.59 -8.88
N LEU A 196 10.16 -19.31 -8.95
CA LEU A 196 9.27 -18.25 -8.48
C LEU A 196 8.04 -18.18 -9.38
N THR A 197 6.90 -17.95 -8.76
CA THR A 197 5.60 -17.87 -9.46
C THR A 197 4.80 -16.65 -9.01
N ALA A 198 3.89 -16.22 -9.87
CA ALA A 198 2.91 -15.19 -9.55
C ALA A 198 1.54 -15.56 -10.11
N THR A 199 0.48 -15.07 -9.49
CA THR A 199 -0.90 -15.30 -9.93
C THR A 199 -1.43 -14.02 -10.56
N VAL A 200 -1.96 -14.10 -11.78
CA VAL A 200 -2.59 -12.97 -12.49
C VAL A 200 -3.82 -12.50 -11.73
N THR A 201 -3.83 -11.22 -11.35
CA THR A 201 -4.90 -10.59 -10.56
C THR A 201 -5.61 -9.45 -11.27
N PHE A 202 -5.01 -8.93 -12.33
CA PHE A 202 -5.61 -7.85 -13.11
C PHE A 202 -5.14 -7.92 -14.55
N ILE A 203 -6.06 -7.65 -15.48
CA ILE A 203 -5.79 -7.48 -16.91
C ILE A 203 -6.50 -6.20 -17.33
N ALA A 204 -5.77 -5.24 -17.88
CA ALA A 204 -6.34 -3.97 -18.32
C ALA A 204 -7.37 -4.18 -19.44
N SER A 205 -8.51 -3.49 -19.35
CA SER A 205 -9.55 -3.52 -20.36
C SER A 205 -9.27 -2.63 -21.57
N SER A 206 -8.27 -1.74 -21.48
CA SER A 206 -7.83 -0.84 -22.53
C SER A 206 -6.35 -1.03 -22.81
N ALA A 207 -5.99 -0.96 -24.09
CA ALA A 207 -4.60 -1.00 -24.49
C ALA A 207 -3.88 0.28 -24.04
N GLU A 208 -2.62 0.14 -23.62
CA GLU A 208 -1.71 1.24 -23.44
C GLU A 208 -0.81 1.35 -24.67
N TYR A 209 -0.52 2.58 -25.08
CA TYR A 209 0.32 2.85 -26.24
C TYR A 209 1.73 3.19 -25.77
N THR A 210 2.75 2.48 -26.25
CA THR A 210 4.09 3.05 -26.31
C THR A 210 4.17 3.96 -27.52
N PRO A 211 4.55 5.26 -27.39
CA PRO A 211 4.26 6.34 -28.35
C PRO A 211 5.01 6.22 -29.68
N PRO A 212 4.56 6.88 -30.77
CA PRO A 212 3.31 7.54 -31.11
C PRO A 212 2.47 6.78 -32.16
N VAL A 213 1.18 7.07 -32.15
CA VAL A 213 0.10 6.37 -32.87
C VAL A 213 0.11 6.59 -34.38
N ILE A 214 0.22 5.50 -35.17
CA ILE A 214 -0.30 5.41 -36.53
C ILE A 214 -1.03 4.07 -36.65
N TYR A 215 -2.29 4.10 -37.11
CA TYR A 215 -3.14 2.91 -37.25
C TYR A 215 -2.77 2.10 -38.53
N SER A 216 -1.63 1.40 -38.51
CA SER A 216 -1.30 0.40 -39.53
C SER A 216 -1.38 -1.00 -38.95
N LEU A 217 -1.46 -2.03 -39.81
CA LEU A 217 -1.46 -3.45 -39.36
C LEU A 217 -0.17 -3.83 -38.59
N GLU A 218 0.95 -3.20 -38.94
CA GLU A 218 2.23 -3.37 -38.24
C GLU A 218 2.27 -2.66 -36.89
N GLU A 219 1.47 -1.61 -36.69
CA GLU A 219 1.35 -0.91 -35.41
C GLU A 219 0.43 -1.62 -34.41
N ARG A 220 -0.51 -2.48 -34.87
CA ARG A 220 -1.30 -3.34 -33.97
C ARG A 220 -0.42 -4.32 -33.18
N ALA A 221 0.72 -4.72 -33.74
CA ALA A 221 1.70 -5.53 -33.02
C ALA A 221 2.35 -4.79 -31.83
N LYS A 222 2.15 -3.47 -31.70
CA LYS A 222 2.62 -2.63 -30.60
C LYS A 222 1.54 -2.32 -29.55
N LEU A 223 0.31 -2.78 -29.74
CA LEU A 223 -0.73 -2.70 -28.71
C LEU A 223 -0.39 -3.66 -27.60
N VAL A 224 -0.20 -3.11 -26.42
CA VAL A 224 0.12 -3.88 -25.23
C VAL A 224 -0.94 -3.61 -24.17
N TYR A 225 -1.24 -4.65 -23.39
CA TYR A 225 -2.17 -4.58 -22.28
C TYR A 225 -1.41 -4.77 -20.99
N LEU A 226 -1.66 -3.88 -20.03
CA LEU A 226 -1.09 -4.03 -18.70
C LEU A 226 -1.72 -5.25 -18.01
N VAL A 227 -0.85 -6.11 -17.48
CA VAL A 227 -1.23 -7.25 -16.64
C VAL A 227 -0.53 -7.10 -15.29
N GLU A 228 -1.26 -7.34 -14.21
CA GLU A 228 -0.69 -7.39 -12.86
C GLU A 228 -0.83 -8.80 -12.30
N ALA A 229 0.22 -9.28 -11.65
CA ALA A 229 0.24 -10.58 -10.99
C ALA A 229 0.82 -10.44 -9.57
N HIS A 230 0.23 -11.13 -8.59
CA HIS A 230 0.74 -11.16 -7.23
C HIS A 230 1.75 -12.29 -7.07
N PRO A 231 2.98 -12.01 -6.61
CA PRO A 231 3.98 -13.02 -6.37
C PRO A 231 3.57 -13.93 -5.21
N ALA A 232 3.77 -15.24 -5.38
CA ALA A 232 3.49 -16.22 -4.33
C ALA A 232 4.45 -16.07 -3.12
N GLN A 233 5.64 -15.50 -3.34
CA GLN A 233 6.71 -15.32 -2.37
C GLN A 233 7.24 -13.88 -2.46
N PRO A 234 6.51 -12.88 -1.93
CA PRO A 234 6.84 -11.46 -2.08
C PRO A 234 8.19 -11.09 -1.46
N GLU A 235 8.67 -11.81 -0.44
CA GLU A 235 9.95 -11.60 0.22
C GLU A 235 11.17 -11.75 -0.70
N ASN A 236 11.02 -12.47 -1.81
CA ASN A 236 12.09 -12.69 -2.79
C ASN A 236 12.25 -11.53 -3.79
N PHE A 237 11.39 -10.54 -3.74
CA PHE A 237 11.39 -9.44 -4.69
C PHE A 237 11.67 -8.09 -4.02
N ARG A 238 12.18 -7.16 -4.82
CA ARG A 238 12.39 -5.76 -4.41
C ARG A 238 11.61 -4.83 -5.34
N VAL A 239 11.06 -3.76 -4.78
CA VAL A 239 10.37 -2.72 -5.55
C VAL A 239 11.30 -2.14 -6.62
N GLY A 240 10.83 -2.02 -7.84
CA GLY A 240 11.60 -1.54 -9.00
C GLY A 240 12.49 -2.61 -9.65
N GLN A 241 12.50 -3.85 -9.14
CA GLN A 241 13.31 -4.93 -9.72
C GLN A 241 12.75 -5.36 -11.07
N PRO A 242 13.58 -5.42 -12.14
CA PRO A 242 13.19 -6.01 -13.42
C PRO A 242 12.95 -7.51 -13.27
N VAL A 243 11.91 -8.00 -13.94
CA VAL A 243 11.57 -9.43 -13.97
C VAL A 243 11.19 -9.86 -15.38
N THR A 244 11.39 -11.15 -15.66
CA THR A 244 10.89 -11.82 -16.85
C THR A 244 9.77 -12.75 -16.47
N VAL A 245 8.59 -12.54 -17.07
CA VAL A 245 7.40 -13.36 -16.86
C VAL A 245 7.27 -14.35 -18.01
N THR A 246 7.16 -15.63 -17.71
CA THR A 246 6.95 -16.69 -18.71
C THR A 246 5.54 -17.26 -18.57
N LEU A 247 4.77 -17.13 -19.63
CA LEU A 247 3.41 -17.70 -19.69
C LEU A 247 3.51 -19.24 -19.83
N PRO A 248 2.65 -20.00 -19.16
CA PRO A 248 2.59 -21.45 -19.32
C PRO A 248 2.25 -21.82 -20.77
N ASN A 249 2.78 -22.94 -21.25
CA ASN A 249 2.31 -23.50 -22.52
C ASN A 249 0.83 -23.86 -22.35
N GLU A 250 0.01 -23.53 -23.35
CA GLU A 250 -1.32 -24.10 -23.41
C GLU A 250 -1.17 -25.62 -23.43
N ALA A 251 -1.58 -26.29 -22.35
CA ALA A 251 -1.75 -27.73 -22.38
C ALA A 251 -2.84 -27.93 -23.43
N GLY A 252 -2.48 -28.53 -24.58
CA GLY A 252 -3.39 -28.79 -25.66
C GLY A 252 -4.63 -29.53 -25.12
N SER A 253 -5.79 -28.91 -25.37
CA SER A 253 -7.11 -29.54 -25.16
C SER A 253 -7.30 -30.62 -26.18
#